data_1a436a2f3afeba7a47da2b020464430a
#
_entry.id   1a436a2f3afeba7a47da2b020464430a
#
_cell.length_a   1.000
_cell.length_b   1.000
_cell.length_c   1.000
_cell.angle_alpha   90.00
_cell.angle_beta   90.00
_cell.angle_gamma   90.00
#
_symmetry.space_group_name_H-M   'P 1'
#
loop_
_entity.id
_entity.type
_entity.pdbx_description
1 polymer ?
#
loop_
_entity_poly.entity_id
_entity_poly.type
_entity_poly.pdbx_seq_one_letter_code
_entity_poly.pdbx_strand_id
1 'polypeptide(L)'
;GKQYLTICCCLSFGIFTQLMFERMLQATGKTIYTMYTQGVGAIINIALDPVLIFGLFGLPKMGISGAAAATVIGQMIAGILAVVLNHTKNKEVQIDLHHFRPDKNFIGQIYGIGVPSIVMQAIGSVMNYGMNRILIAFSSTATAVFGVYFKLQSFVFMPAFGLNNGVIPVMAYNYGAGNKERVTKTLKHCVAYAVSIMAVGLLLFQLFPKQLLSMFQASDTMLSIGVPALRIISLSFLLAGFGISCSSIFQALGKAVYSMCISIARQLVILLPAAYLLAQSGNVNLVWWAFPIAELVSVGATAFFLMKINRSIVSRIGQ
;
A
#
# COMPACT_ATOMS: atom_id res chain seq x y z
N GLY A 1 -5.82 -7.67 -21.79
CA GLY A 1 -5.00 -6.73 -21.00
C GLY A 1 -4.97 -5.32 -21.58
N LYS A 2 -4.63 -5.14 -22.89
CA LYS A 2 -4.48 -3.82 -23.49
C LYS A 2 -5.74 -2.94 -23.40
N GLN A 3 -6.90 -3.47 -23.78
CA GLN A 3 -8.19 -2.76 -23.71
C GLN A 3 -8.53 -2.32 -22.29
N TYR A 4 -8.36 -3.20 -21.30
CA TYR A 4 -8.59 -2.89 -19.89
C TYR A 4 -7.72 -1.73 -19.42
N LEU A 5 -6.42 -1.81 -19.65
CA LEU A 5 -5.47 -0.77 -19.28
C LEU A 5 -5.78 0.56 -19.97
N THR A 6 -6.09 0.54 -21.26
CA THR A 6 -6.43 1.77 -22.01
C THR A 6 -7.64 2.47 -21.39
N ILE A 7 -8.74 1.74 -21.10
CA ILE A 7 -9.94 2.31 -20.50
C ILE A 7 -9.65 2.88 -19.12
N CYS A 8 -8.99 2.11 -18.24
CA CYS A 8 -8.67 2.56 -16.89
C CYS A 8 -7.71 3.75 -16.87
N CYS A 9 -6.71 3.78 -17.75
CA CYS A 9 -5.75 4.90 -17.79
C CYS A 9 -6.36 6.16 -18.39
N CYS A 10 -7.11 6.05 -19.50
CA CYS A 10 -7.73 7.22 -20.13
C CYS A 10 -8.83 7.84 -19.26
N LEU A 11 -9.54 7.05 -18.47
CA LEU A 11 -10.61 7.49 -17.59
C LEU A 11 -10.21 7.52 -16.11
N SER A 12 -8.91 7.58 -15.83
CA SER A 12 -8.36 7.65 -14.45
C SER A 12 -8.73 8.91 -13.67
N PHE A 13 -9.33 9.90 -14.32
CA PHE A 13 -9.78 11.14 -13.67
C PHE A 13 -10.70 10.88 -12.47
N GLY A 14 -11.58 9.88 -12.54
CA GLY A 14 -12.49 9.52 -11.45
C GLY A 14 -11.74 9.11 -10.18
N ILE A 15 -10.74 8.23 -10.28
CA ILE A 15 -9.96 7.78 -9.12
C ILE A 15 -9.09 8.90 -8.55
N PHE A 16 -8.49 9.76 -9.38
CA PHE A 16 -7.70 10.88 -8.87
C PHE A 16 -8.55 11.90 -8.13
N THR A 17 -9.75 12.20 -8.66
CA THR A 17 -10.73 13.05 -7.97
C THR A 17 -11.14 12.44 -6.64
N GLN A 18 -11.51 11.16 -6.62
CA GLN A 18 -11.86 10.45 -5.40
C GLN A 18 -10.75 10.54 -4.35
N LEU A 19 -9.53 10.15 -4.71
CA LEU A 19 -8.38 10.15 -3.78
C LEU A 19 -8.06 11.54 -3.25
N MET A 20 -8.10 12.58 -4.09
CA MET A 20 -7.83 13.96 -3.68
C MET A 20 -8.82 14.41 -2.60
N PHE A 21 -10.12 14.25 -2.86
CA PHE A 21 -11.15 14.69 -1.93
C PHE A 21 -11.21 13.81 -0.67
N GLU A 22 -10.91 12.52 -0.77
CA GLU A 22 -10.75 11.65 0.40
C GLU A 22 -9.60 12.10 1.30
N ARG A 23 -8.45 12.51 0.74
CA ARG A 23 -7.35 13.06 1.53
C ARG A 23 -7.71 14.36 2.24
N MET A 24 -8.53 15.21 1.62
CA MET A 24 -9.04 16.43 2.26
C MET A 24 -9.96 16.09 3.45
N LEU A 25 -10.86 15.11 3.31
CA LEU A 25 -11.71 14.63 4.41
C LEU A 25 -10.87 14.00 5.54
N GLN A 26 -9.83 13.25 5.20
CA GLN A 26 -8.93 12.65 6.20
C GLN A 26 -8.14 13.73 6.96
N ALA A 27 -7.64 14.75 6.27
CA ALA A 27 -6.88 15.83 6.86
C ALA A 27 -7.69 16.63 7.91
N THR A 28 -9.00 16.71 7.74
CA THR A 28 -9.93 17.37 8.69
C THR A 28 -10.54 16.39 9.72
N GLY A 29 -9.99 15.16 9.82
CA GLY A 29 -10.45 14.16 10.77
C GLY A 29 -11.77 13.45 10.40
N LYS A 30 -12.32 13.72 9.23
CA LYS A 30 -13.62 13.17 8.77
C LYS A 30 -13.45 11.85 8.01
N THR A 31 -12.60 10.96 8.51
CA THR A 31 -12.22 9.70 7.87
C THR A 31 -13.38 8.74 7.63
N ILE A 32 -14.45 8.82 8.41
CA ILE A 32 -15.62 7.96 8.20
C ILE A 32 -16.29 8.16 6.83
N TYR A 33 -16.23 9.38 6.30
CA TYR A 33 -16.80 9.65 4.98
C TYR A 33 -15.97 9.03 3.85
N THR A 34 -14.67 8.82 4.05
CA THR A 34 -13.85 8.10 3.08
C THR A 34 -14.20 6.61 3.03
N MET A 35 -14.64 6.04 4.14
CA MET A 35 -15.18 4.67 4.16
C MET A 35 -16.47 4.58 3.32
N TYR A 36 -17.35 5.57 3.42
CA TYR A 36 -18.58 5.59 2.60
C TYR A 36 -18.26 5.73 1.11
N THR A 37 -17.35 6.63 0.72
CA THR A 37 -17.00 6.81 -0.70
C THR A 37 -16.39 5.55 -1.30
N GLN A 38 -15.45 4.93 -0.60
CA GLN A 38 -14.82 3.68 -1.04
C GLN A 38 -15.81 2.51 -1.03
N GLY A 39 -16.65 2.41 0.01
CA GLY A 39 -17.68 1.36 0.12
C GLY A 39 -18.70 1.44 -1.01
N VAL A 40 -19.24 2.63 -1.29
CA VAL A 40 -20.19 2.84 -2.39
C VAL A 40 -19.54 2.53 -3.74
N GLY A 41 -18.31 2.99 -3.99
CA GLY A 41 -17.57 2.70 -5.21
C GLY A 41 -17.37 1.20 -5.42
N ALA A 42 -16.99 0.47 -4.35
CA ALA A 42 -16.80 -0.97 -4.40
C ALA A 42 -18.12 -1.73 -4.64
N ILE A 43 -19.21 -1.35 -3.97
CA ILE A 43 -20.54 -1.99 -4.16
C ILE A 43 -21.01 -1.80 -5.60
N ILE A 44 -20.87 -0.59 -6.16
CA ILE A 44 -21.26 -0.30 -7.54
C ILE A 44 -20.40 -1.13 -8.51
N ASN A 45 -19.11 -1.22 -8.29
CA ASN A 45 -18.21 -2.03 -9.12
C ASN A 45 -18.65 -3.51 -9.09
N ILE A 46 -18.86 -4.09 -7.89
CA ILE A 46 -19.30 -5.49 -7.72
C ILE A 46 -20.66 -5.75 -8.41
N ALA A 47 -21.57 -4.78 -8.35
CA ALA A 47 -22.88 -4.90 -8.99
C ALA A 47 -22.80 -4.78 -10.52
N LEU A 48 -21.98 -3.87 -11.04
CA LEU A 48 -21.84 -3.63 -12.47
C LEU A 48 -20.93 -4.65 -13.18
N ASP A 49 -19.97 -5.25 -12.49
CA ASP A 49 -19.06 -6.23 -13.08
C ASP A 49 -19.82 -7.36 -13.78
N PRO A 50 -20.72 -8.14 -13.14
CA PRO A 50 -21.45 -9.20 -13.84
C PRO A 50 -22.39 -8.66 -14.94
N VAL A 51 -22.95 -7.49 -14.74
CA VAL A 51 -23.89 -6.86 -15.70
C VAL A 51 -23.17 -6.54 -17.01
N LEU A 52 -22.02 -5.89 -16.94
CA LEU A 52 -21.26 -5.45 -18.11
C LEU A 52 -20.38 -6.57 -18.71
N ILE A 53 -19.86 -7.47 -17.90
CA ILE A 53 -19.04 -8.59 -18.37
C ILE A 53 -19.90 -9.56 -19.19
N PHE A 54 -21.04 -9.98 -18.65
CA PHE A 54 -21.89 -11.00 -19.25
C PHE A 54 -23.00 -10.44 -20.13
N GLY A 55 -23.26 -9.14 -20.10
CA GLY A 55 -24.32 -8.50 -20.87
C GLY A 55 -25.70 -8.78 -20.32
N LEU A 56 -25.88 -8.69 -18.99
CA LEU A 56 -27.19 -8.89 -18.35
C LEU A 56 -28.12 -7.68 -18.60
N PHE A 57 -29.42 -7.88 -18.41
CA PHE A 57 -30.46 -6.84 -18.58
C PHE A 57 -30.51 -6.19 -19.98
N GLY A 58 -30.14 -6.94 -21.03
CA GLY A 58 -30.20 -6.47 -22.42
C GLY A 58 -29.01 -5.61 -22.86
N LEU A 59 -27.99 -5.47 -22.03
CA LEU A 59 -26.74 -4.80 -22.39
C LEU A 59 -25.83 -5.69 -23.25
N PRO A 60 -24.98 -5.12 -24.12
CA PRO A 60 -24.05 -5.92 -24.90
C PRO A 60 -23.00 -6.58 -23.99
N LYS A 61 -22.63 -7.81 -24.30
CA LYS A 61 -21.56 -8.53 -23.61
C LYS A 61 -20.21 -7.88 -23.92
N MET A 62 -19.64 -7.16 -22.95
CA MET A 62 -18.40 -6.39 -23.12
C MET A 62 -17.15 -7.15 -22.65
N GLY A 63 -17.29 -8.25 -21.90
CA GLY A 63 -16.16 -9.05 -21.41
C GLY A 63 -15.18 -8.18 -20.57
N ILE A 64 -13.89 -8.24 -20.95
CA ILE A 64 -12.81 -7.52 -20.22
C ILE A 64 -13.00 -5.98 -20.25
N SER A 65 -13.55 -5.44 -21.33
CA SER A 65 -13.86 -4.00 -21.42
C SER A 65 -15.00 -3.61 -20.47
N GLY A 66 -15.96 -4.53 -20.25
CA GLY A 66 -17.04 -4.36 -19.28
C GLY A 66 -16.52 -4.26 -17.83
N ALA A 67 -15.58 -5.10 -17.46
CA ALA A 67 -14.92 -5.02 -16.16
C ALA A 67 -14.17 -3.68 -15.97
N ALA A 68 -13.47 -3.20 -17.01
CA ALA A 68 -12.82 -1.89 -16.98
C ALA A 68 -13.84 -0.76 -16.82
N ALA A 69 -14.95 -0.81 -17.56
CA ALA A 69 -16.01 0.19 -17.48
C ALA A 69 -16.68 0.20 -16.11
N ALA A 70 -16.99 -0.96 -15.53
CA ALA A 70 -17.54 -1.08 -14.18
C ALA A 70 -16.63 -0.46 -13.13
N THR A 71 -15.32 -0.71 -13.23
CA THR A 71 -14.31 -0.13 -12.35
C THR A 71 -14.31 1.40 -12.45
N VAL A 72 -14.25 1.93 -13.65
CA VAL A 72 -14.24 3.39 -13.89
C VAL A 72 -15.53 4.04 -13.40
N ILE A 73 -16.69 3.45 -13.69
CA ILE A 73 -18.00 3.99 -13.23
C ILE A 73 -18.04 4.02 -11.70
N GLY A 74 -17.62 2.93 -11.02
CA GLY A 74 -17.55 2.88 -9.57
C GLY A 74 -16.66 4.00 -8.99
N GLN A 75 -15.49 4.21 -9.58
CA GLN A 75 -14.55 5.28 -9.17
C GLN A 75 -15.10 6.68 -9.45
N MET A 76 -15.79 6.90 -10.57
CA MET A 76 -16.39 8.20 -10.90
C MET A 76 -17.50 8.54 -9.91
N ILE A 77 -18.40 7.60 -9.59
CA ILE A 77 -19.48 7.81 -8.62
C ILE A 77 -18.90 8.04 -7.23
N ALA A 78 -17.89 7.26 -6.82
CA ALA A 78 -17.20 7.50 -5.56
C ALA A 78 -16.50 8.87 -5.52
N GLY A 79 -15.92 9.30 -6.63
CA GLY A 79 -15.32 10.64 -6.79
C GLY A 79 -16.36 11.76 -6.64
N ILE A 80 -17.49 11.65 -7.31
CA ILE A 80 -18.61 12.61 -7.18
C ILE A 80 -19.09 12.65 -5.72
N LEU A 81 -19.29 11.49 -5.11
CA LEU A 81 -19.72 11.41 -3.71
C LEU A 81 -18.68 12.06 -2.77
N ALA A 82 -17.39 11.85 -3.02
CA ALA A 82 -16.30 12.48 -2.24
C ALA A 82 -16.34 14.02 -2.36
N VAL A 83 -16.58 14.56 -3.55
CA VAL A 83 -16.76 16.00 -3.79
C VAL A 83 -17.95 16.54 -3.01
N VAL A 84 -19.11 15.87 -3.12
CA VAL A 84 -20.35 16.28 -2.43
C VAL A 84 -20.17 16.24 -0.91
N LEU A 85 -19.55 15.19 -0.37
CA LEU A 85 -19.30 15.07 1.07
C LEU A 85 -18.30 16.12 1.55
N ASN A 86 -17.28 16.46 0.76
CA ASN A 86 -16.39 17.56 1.10
C ASN A 86 -17.14 18.89 1.16
N HIS A 87 -17.93 19.20 0.14
CA HIS A 87 -18.67 20.46 0.09
C HIS A 87 -19.70 20.57 1.24
N THR A 88 -20.41 19.49 1.55
CA THR A 88 -21.51 19.52 2.54
C THR A 88 -21.07 19.31 3.98
N LYS A 89 -20.05 18.47 4.21
CA LYS A 89 -19.66 18.03 5.55
C LYS A 89 -18.31 18.61 6.00
N ASN A 90 -17.46 19.08 5.07
CA ASN A 90 -16.14 19.61 5.37
C ASN A 90 -16.15 21.14 5.35
N LYS A 91 -16.73 21.75 6.38
CA LYS A 91 -16.81 23.22 6.50
C LYS A 91 -15.44 23.90 6.73
N GLU A 92 -14.44 23.13 7.13
CA GLU A 92 -13.10 23.65 7.45
C GLU A 92 -12.27 23.91 6.18
N VAL A 93 -12.56 23.20 5.09
CA VAL A 93 -11.88 23.36 3.79
C VAL A 93 -12.92 23.70 2.73
N GLN A 94 -13.01 24.98 2.41
CA GLN A 94 -13.85 25.46 1.32
C GLN A 94 -13.01 25.65 0.06
N ILE A 95 -13.47 25.10 -1.05
CA ILE A 95 -12.81 25.25 -2.34
C ILE A 95 -13.40 26.47 -3.04
N ASP A 96 -12.63 27.53 -3.11
CA ASP A 96 -12.96 28.73 -3.89
C ASP A 96 -12.12 28.75 -5.18
N LEU A 97 -12.77 28.42 -6.30
CA LEU A 97 -12.14 28.43 -7.61
C LEU A 97 -12.03 29.84 -8.22
N HIS A 98 -12.80 30.81 -7.71
CA HIS A 98 -12.79 32.19 -8.25
C HIS A 98 -11.50 32.94 -7.87
N HIS A 99 -10.93 32.66 -6.70
CA HIS A 99 -9.68 33.28 -6.22
C HIS A 99 -8.47 32.36 -6.36
N PHE A 100 -8.60 31.25 -7.09
CA PHE A 100 -7.51 30.31 -7.27
C PHE A 100 -6.35 30.94 -8.05
N ARG A 101 -5.21 31.10 -7.37
CA ARG A 101 -3.92 31.48 -7.98
C ARG A 101 -2.88 30.43 -7.64
N PRO A 102 -2.20 29.86 -8.67
CA PRO A 102 -1.13 28.90 -8.40
C PRO A 102 0.04 29.60 -7.68
N ASP A 103 0.37 29.16 -6.48
CA ASP A 103 1.53 29.63 -5.71
C ASP A 103 2.65 28.59 -5.82
N LYS A 104 3.81 29.02 -6.30
CA LYS A 104 5.00 28.16 -6.49
C LYS A 104 5.48 27.54 -5.16
N ASN A 105 5.32 28.23 -4.04
CA ASN A 105 5.74 27.73 -2.73
C ASN A 105 4.88 26.54 -2.30
N PHE A 106 3.54 26.66 -2.43
CA PHE A 106 2.63 25.56 -2.11
C PHE A 106 2.82 24.38 -3.07
N ILE A 107 2.98 24.65 -4.36
CA ILE A 107 3.29 23.61 -5.35
C ILE A 107 4.59 22.91 -4.97
N GLY A 108 5.65 23.65 -4.60
CA GLY A 108 6.92 23.09 -4.16
C GLY A 108 6.78 22.19 -2.94
N GLN A 109 5.97 22.58 -1.95
CA GLN A 109 5.70 21.74 -0.77
C GLN A 109 4.93 20.46 -1.11
N ILE A 110 3.93 20.54 -1.99
CA ILE A 110 3.18 19.37 -2.47
C ILE A 110 4.12 18.38 -3.16
N TYR A 111 4.96 18.85 -4.08
CA TYR A 111 5.92 17.97 -4.77
C TYR A 111 7.03 17.48 -3.84
N GLY A 112 7.43 18.25 -2.84
CA GLY A 112 8.41 17.84 -1.83
C GLY A 112 7.99 16.58 -1.04
N ILE A 113 6.69 16.37 -0.86
CA ILE A 113 6.12 15.17 -0.22
C ILE A 113 5.67 14.15 -1.27
N GLY A 114 5.11 14.63 -2.38
CA GLY A 114 4.54 13.80 -3.43
C GLY A 114 5.59 12.99 -4.19
N VAL A 115 6.70 13.60 -4.60
CA VAL A 115 7.76 12.89 -5.36
C VAL A 115 8.35 11.71 -4.57
N PRO A 116 8.75 11.85 -3.29
CA PRO A 116 9.15 10.70 -2.50
C PRO A 116 8.10 9.58 -2.43
N SER A 117 6.82 9.95 -2.34
CA SER A 117 5.72 8.99 -2.30
C SER A 117 5.53 8.26 -3.65
N ILE A 118 5.65 8.97 -4.77
CA ILE A 118 5.62 8.38 -6.12
C ILE A 118 6.77 7.38 -6.29
N VAL A 119 7.98 7.77 -5.88
CA VAL A 119 9.16 6.89 -5.95
C VAL A 119 8.94 5.63 -5.11
N MET A 120 8.42 5.75 -3.88
CA MET A 120 8.11 4.58 -3.04
C MET A 120 7.13 3.61 -3.70
N GLN A 121 6.09 4.11 -4.37
CA GLN A 121 5.13 3.26 -5.08
C GLN A 121 5.75 2.60 -6.31
N ALA A 122 6.53 3.35 -7.08
CA ALA A 122 7.22 2.85 -8.28
C ALA A 122 8.25 1.75 -7.95
N ILE A 123 8.95 1.88 -6.82
CA ILE A 123 9.94 0.89 -6.35
C ILE A 123 9.32 -0.50 -6.20
N GLY A 124 8.10 -0.60 -5.69
CA GLY A 124 7.39 -1.88 -5.57
C GLY A 124 7.20 -2.58 -6.93
N SER A 125 6.92 -1.83 -7.98
CA SER A 125 6.79 -2.37 -9.34
C SER A 125 8.13 -2.82 -9.91
N VAL A 126 9.20 -2.04 -9.69
CA VAL A 126 10.56 -2.41 -10.12
C VAL A 126 11.05 -3.67 -9.40
N MET A 127 10.82 -3.76 -8.09
CA MET A 127 11.15 -4.94 -7.29
C MET A 127 10.40 -6.18 -7.80
N ASN A 128 9.10 -6.05 -8.05
CA ASN A 128 8.29 -7.14 -8.56
C ASN A 128 8.79 -7.63 -9.94
N TYR A 129 9.12 -6.70 -10.84
CA TYR A 129 9.71 -7.03 -12.14
C TYR A 129 11.07 -7.75 -11.97
N GLY A 130 11.95 -7.23 -11.12
CA GLY A 130 13.27 -7.82 -10.85
C GLY A 130 13.16 -9.24 -10.28
N MET A 131 12.29 -9.45 -9.28
CA MET A 131 12.04 -10.78 -8.71
C MET A 131 11.49 -11.76 -9.75
N ASN A 132 10.53 -11.34 -10.56
CA ASN A 132 10.00 -12.19 -11.64
C ASN A 132 11.09 -12.58 -12.64
N ARG A 133 12.01 -11.68 -12.99
CA ARG A 133 13.17 -11.98 -13.87
C ARG A 133 14.11 -12.99 -13.25
N ILE A 134 14.34 -12.94 -11.93
CA ILE A 134 15.17 -13.92 -11.21
C ILE A 134 14.46 -15.28 -11.16
N LEU A 135 13.18 -15.31 -10.80
CA LEU A 135 12.42 -16.53 -10.59
C LEU A 135 12.11 -17.30 -11.89
N ILE A 136 11.90 -16.58 -13.00
CA ILE A 136 11.63 -17.22 -14.30
C ILE A 136 12.83 -18.05 -14.78
N ALA A 137 14.05 -17.72 -14.35
CA ALA A 137 15.25 -18.49 -14.66
C ALA A 137 15.22 -19.89 -14.02
N PHE A 138 14.48 -20.11 -12.93
CA PHE A 138 14.27 -21.43 -12.33
C PHE A 138 13.11 -22.18 -12.97
N SER A 139 11.94 -21.56 -12.99
CA SER A 139 10.75 -22.12 -13.61
C SER A 139 9.59 -21.12 -13.70
N SER A 140 8.68 -21.35 -14.64
CA SER A 140 7.40 -20.61 -14.69
C SER A 140 6.54 -20.83 -13.42
N THR A 141 6.66 -22.03 -12.82
CA THR A 141 5.98 -22.38 -11.56
C THR A 141 6.48 -21.50 -10.40
N ALA A 142 7.77 -21.22 -10.28
CA ALA A 142 8.32 -20.34 -9.24
C ALA A 142 7.77 -18.91 -9.38
N THR A 143 7.65 -18.42 -10.61
CA THR A 143 7.02 -17.13 -10.89
C THR A 143 5.53 -17.13 -10.53
N ALA A 144 4.80 -18.21 -10.82
CA ALA A 144 3.40 -18.37 -10.45
C ALA A 144 3.22 -18.38 -8.91
N VAL A 145 4.08 -19.10 -8.17
CA VAL A 145 4.11 -19.09 -6.70
C VAL A 145 4.27 -17.67 -6.17
N PHE A 146 5.19 -16.90 -6.75
CA PHE A 146 5.40 -15.50 -6.34
C PHE A 146 4.17 -14.63 -6.60
N GLY A 147 3.50 -14.82 -7.73
CA GLY A 147 2.24 -14.14 -8.04
C GLY A 147 1.12 -14.45 -7.05
N VAL A 148 0.97 -15.73 -6.66
CA VAL A 148 -0.01 -16.13 -5.63
C VAL A 148 0.38 -15.59 -4.26
N TYR A 149 1.67 -15.64 -3.90
CA TYR A 149 2.15 -15.02 -2.68
C TYR A 149 1.74 -13.54 -2.58
N PHE A 150 1.92 -12.75 -3.65
CA PHE A 150 1.52 -11.35 -3.65
C PHE A 150 0.02 -11.13 -3.41
N LYS A 151 -0.82 -11.99 -3.97
CA LYS A 151 -2.27 -11.93 -3.73
C LYS A 151 -2.59 -12.25 -2.27
N LEU A 152 -2.02 -13.33 -1.73
CA LEU A 152 -2.21 -13.73 -0.33
C LEU A 152 -1.66 -12.67 0.63
N GLN A 153 -0.47 -12.14 0.36
CA GLN A 153 0.15 -11.07 1.14
C GLN A 153 -0.77 -9.84 1.22
N SER A 154 -1.42 -9.48 0.11
CA SER A 154 -2.31 -8.31 0.08
C SER A 154 -3.42 -8.40 1.12
N PHE A 155 -4.00 -9.57 1.39
CA PHE A 155 -5.01 -9.75 2.42
C PHE A 155 -4.49 -9.45 3.82
N VAL A 156 -3.21 -9.77 4.11
CA VAL A 156 -2.58 -9.52 5.40
C VAL A 156 -2.13 -8.06 5.53
N PHE A 157 -1.60 -7.48 4.45
CA PHE A 157 -1.02 -6.14 4.47
C PHE A 157 -2.05 -5.02 4.34
N MET A 158 -3.18 -5.25 3.64
CA MET A 158 -4.23 -4.23 3.50
C MET A 158 -4.79 -3.70 4.83
N PRO A 159 -5.09 -4.53 5.84
CA PRO A 159 -5.50 -4.02 7.14
C PRO A 159 -4.43 -3.14 7.81
N ALA A 160 -3.15 -3.49 7.68
CA ALA A 160 -2.06 -2.69 8.21
C ALA A 160 -1.92 -1.34 7.46
N PHE A 161 -2.07 -1.33 6.14
CA PHE A 161 -2.12 -0.08 5.37
C PHE A 161 -3.35 0.77 5.73
N GLY A 162 -4.50 0.14 5.96
CA GLY A 162 -5.71 0.82 6.46
C GLY A 162 -5.48 1.50 7.81
N LEU A 163 -4.88 0.78 8.77
CA LEU A 163 -4.47 1.33 10.06
C LEU A 163 -3.56 2.56 9.89
N ASN A 164 -2.53 2.45 9.04
CA ASN A 164 -1.57 3.53 8.81
C ASN A 164 -2.22 4.76 8.17
N ASN A 165 -3.14 4.57 7.23
CA ASN A 165 -3.90 5.67 6.63
C ASN A 165 -4.74 6.43 7.67
N GLY A 166 -5.27 5.75 8.69
CA GLY A 166 -5.97 6.38 9.80
C GLY A 166 -5.03 7.05 10.80
N VAL A 167 -3.83 6.53 11.00
CA VAL A 167 -2.84 7.07 11.95
C VAL A 167 -2.18 8.34 11.45
N ILE A 168 -1.93 8.48 10.14
CA ILE A 168 -1.26 9.66 9.57
C ILE A 168 -1.93 10.97 9.97
N PRO A 169 -3.24 11.19 9.79
CA PRO A 169 -3.89 12.44 10.19
C PRO A 169 -3.87 12.67 11.71
N VAL A 170 -4.05 11.60 12.51
CA VAL A 170 -3.98 11.69 13.98
C VAL A 170 -2.59 12.12 14.44
N MET A 171 -1.56 11.55 13.85
CA MET A 171 -0.17 11.88 14.15
C MET A 171 0.14 13.33 13.75
N ALA A 172 -0.21 13.71 12.52
CA ALA A 172 0.05 15.06 12.00
C ALA A 172 -0.68 16.14 12.82
N TYR A 173 -1.94 15.91 13.20
CA TYR A 173 -2.71 16.81 14.03
C TYR A 173 -2.06 17.02 15.42
N ASN A 174 -1.72 15.94 16.12
CA ASN A 174 -1.12 16.03 17.44
C ASN A 174 0.31 16.60 17.40
N TYR A 175 1.03 16.38 16.30
CA TYR A 175 2.32 17.03 16.07
C TYR A 175 2.16 18.55 15.89
N GLY A 176 1.21 18.97 15.03
CA GLY A 176 0.90 20.40 14.85
C GLY A 176 0.39 21.10 16.12
N ALA A 177 -0.35 20.37 16.96
CA ALA A 177 -0.82 20.84 18.26
C ALA A 177 0.26 20.87 19.36
N GLY A 178 1.49 20.45 19.07
CA GLY A 178 2.57 20.42 20.06
C GLY A 178 2.40 19.37 21.18
N ASN A 179 1.55 18.36 20.99
CA ASN A 179 1.22 17.38 22.03
C ASN A 179 2.14 16.14 21.95
N LYS A 180 3.30 16.25 22.58
CA LYS A 180 4.33 15.20 22.62
C LYS A 180 3.81 13.86 23.16
N GLU A 181 3.01 13.89 24.22
CA GLU A 181 2.49 12.68 24.85
C GLU A 181 1.61 11.88 23.87
N ARG A 182 0.68 12.58 23.21
CA ARG A 182 -0.21 11.95 22.22
C ARG A 182 0.56 11.45 20.99
N VAL A 183 1.55 12.21 20.51
CA VAL A 183 2.44 11.75 19.41
C VAL A 183 3.13 10.45 19.79
N THR A 184 3.71 10.36 20.99
CA THR A 184 4.39 9.15 21.46
C THR A 184 3.43 7.98 21.66
N LYS A 185 2.25 8.21 22.24
CA LYS A 185 1.21 7.19 22.41
C LYS A 185 0.73 6.66 21.05
N THR A 186 0.45 7.56 20.11
CA THR A 186 0.02 7.18 18.74
C THR A 186 1.08 6.31 18.05
N LEU A 187 2.37 6.68 18.14
CA LEU A 187 3.46 5.87 17.61
C LEU A 187 3.48 4.46 18.21
N LYS A 188 3.44 4.34 19.53
CA LYS A 188 3.47 3.04 20.22
C LYS A 188 2.29 2.15 19.84
N HIS A 189 1.07 2.69 19.84
CA HIS A 189 -0.13 1.93 19.49
C HIS A 189 -0.15 1.55 18.02
N CYS A 190 0.26 2.44 17.11
CA CYS A 190 0.35 2.15 15.69
C CYS A 190 1.27 0.96 15.42
N VAL A 191 2.48 0.98 15.99
CA VAL A 191 3.43 -0.13 15.86
C VAL A 191 2.86 -1.41 16.47
N ALA A 192 2.31 -1.34 17.68
CA ALA A 192 1.75 -2.52 18.36
C ALA A 192 0.62 -3.16 17.54
N TYR A 193 -0.34 -2.39 17.07
CA TYR A 193 -1.45 -2.93 16.26
C TYR A 193 -0.98 -3.45 14.91
N ALA A 194 -0.07 -2.77 14.22
CA ALA A 194 0.45 -3.25 12.96
C ALA A 194 1.23 -4.56 13.11
N VAL A 195 2.09 -4.66 14.12
CA VAL A 195 2.82 -5.88 14.43
C VAL A 195 1.86 -7.01 14.82
N SER A 196 0.79 -6.73 15.57
CA SER A 196 -0.25 -7.72 15.91
C SER A 196 -0.97 -8.25 14.66
N ILE A 197 -1.35 -7.36 13.74
CA ILE A 197 -1.96 -7.76 12.45
C ILE A 197 -1.00 -8.66 11.67
N MET A 198 0.27 -8.26 11.59
CA MET A 198 1.29 -9.03 10.89
C MET A 198 1.60 -10.36 11.57
N ALA A 199 1.49 -10.44 12.91
CA ALA A 199 1.63 -11.70 13.66
C ALA A 199 0.52 -12.69 13.29
N VAL A 200 -0.72 -12.22 13.15
CA VAL A 200 -1.81 -13.07 12.67
C VAL A 200 -1.52 -13.57 11.25
N GLY A 201 -1.05 -12.69 10.35
CA GLY A 201 -0.62 -13.08 9.01
C GLY A 201 0.51 -14.12 9.01
N LEU A 202 1.53 -13.91 9.84
CA LEU A 202 2.61 -14.88 10.03
C LEU A 202 2.06 -16.25 10.45
N LEU A 203 1.20 -16.30 11.47
CA LEU A 203 0.61 -17.55 11.95
C LEU A 203 -0.21 -18.25 10.87
N LEU A 204 -1.01 -17.53 10.09
CA LEU A 204 -1.76 -18.09 8.97
C LEU A 204 -0.85 -18.73 7.92
N PHE A 205 0.23 -18.06 7.55
CA PHE A 205 1.19 -18.55 6.55
C PHE A 205 2.05 -19.70 7.07
N GLN A 206 2.29 -19.79 8.37
CA GLN A 206 3.03 -20.89 8.98
C GLN A 206 2.17 -22.15 9.16
N LEU A 207 0.93 -21.99 9.62
CA LEU A 207 0.05 -23.10 9.98
C LEU A 207 -0.69 -23.66 8.76
N PHE A 208 -1.14 -22.79 7.84
CA PHE A 208 -2.04 -23.14 6.74
C PHE A 208 -1.48 -22.89 5.32
N PRO A 209 -0.17 -23.04 5.04
CA PRO A 209 0.39 -22.66 3.75
C PRO A 209 -0.18 -23.50 2.60
N LYS A 210 -0.42 -24.79 2.82
CA LYS A 210 -1.03 -25.69 1.80
C LYS A 210 -2.46 -25.26 1.45
N GLN A 211 -3.27 -24.98 2.46
CA GLN A 211 -4.67 -24.56 2.28
C GLN A 211 -4.75 -23.24 1.53
N LEU A 212 -3.89 -22.28 1.88
CA LEU A 212 -3.80 -20.99 1.21
C LEU A 212 -3.44 -21.13 -0.27
N LEU A 213 -2.49 -21.98 -0.61
CA LEU A 213 -2.11 -22.24 -1.99
C LEU A 213 -3.20 -23.01 -2.75
N SER A 214 -3.86 -23.98 -2.10
CA SER A 214 -4.92 -24.77 -2.71
C SER A 214 -6.13 -23.93 -3.15
N MET A 215 -6.38 -22.78 -2.52
CA MET A 215 -7.41 -21.82 -2.97
C MET A 215 -7.14 -21.28 -4.38
N PHE A 216 -5.91 -21.38 -4.86
CA PHE A 216 -5.48 -20.97 -6.21
C PHE A 216 -5.24 -22.16 -7.15
N GLN A 217 -5.83 -23.32 -6.87
CA GLN A 217 -5.71 -24.55 -7.67
C GLN A 217 -4.23 -24.95 -7.88
N ALA A 218 -3.44 -24.86 -6.82
CA ALA A 218 -2.01 -25.17 -6.87
C ALA A 218 -1.77 -26.65 -7.22
N SER A 219 -0.92 -26.89 -8.23
CA SER A 219 -0.41 -28.23 -8.55
C SER A 219 0.59 -28.73 -7.50
N ASP A 220 0.89 -30.03 -7.48
CA ASP A 220 1.86 -30.61 -6.55
C ASP A 220 3.24 -29.94 -6.65
N THR A 221 3.68 -29.63 -7.87
CA THR A 221 4.92 -28.88 -8.10
C THR A 221 4.84 -27.46 -7.56
N MET A 222 3.70 -26.81 -7.65
CA MET A 222 3.49 -25.49 -7.08
C MET A 222 3.45 -25.54 -5.54
N LEU A 223 2.90 -26.57 -4.94
CA LEU A 223 2.91 -26.79 -3.50
C LEU A 223 4.32 -27.04 -2.96
N SER A 224 5.14 -27.83 -3.68
CA SER A 224 6.50 -28.15 -3.27
C SER A 224 7.41 -26.92 -3.19
N ILE A 225 7.20 -25.93 -4.06
CA ILE A 225 7.93 -24.65 -4.06
C ILE A 225 7.24 -23.63 -3.15
N GLY A 226 5.92 -23.57 -3.18
CA GLY A 226 5.13 -22.53 -2.55
C GLY A 226 5.05 -22.64 -1.03
N VAL A 227 4.98 -23.86 -0.48
CA VAL A 227 4.92 -24.05 0.98
C VAL A 227 6.18 -23.55 1.66
N PRO A 228 7.42 -23.91 1.24
CA PRO A 228 8.63 -23.30 1.75
C PRO A 228 8.67 -21.78 1.54
N ALA A 229 8.26 -21.31 0.34
CA ALA A 229 8.22 -19.88 0.04
C ALA A 229 7.38 -19.09 1.04
N LEU A 230 6.12 -19.51 1.26
CA LEU A 230 5.20 -18.85 2.18
C LEU A 230 5.75 -18.84 3.61
N ARG A 231 6.32 -19.95 4.07
CA ARG A 231 6.90 -20.06 5.42
C ARG A 231 8.13 -19.16 5.59
N ILE A 232 9.04 -19.17 4.64
CA ILE A 232 10.26 -18.36 4.74
C ILE A 232 9.94 -16.87 4.67
N ILE A 233 9.13 -16.45 3.67
CA ILE A 233 8.84 -15.03 3.48
C ILE A 233 8.02 -14.49 4.64
N SER A 234 7.08 -15.25 5.21
CA SER A 234 6.25 -14.77 6.31
C SER A 234 7.03 -14.44 7.58
N LEU A 235 8.25 -14.99 7.79
CA LEU A 235 9.12 -14.61 8.91
C LEU A 235 9.42 -13.10 8.91
N SER A 236 9.41 -12.46 7.75
CA SER A 236 9.63 -11.03 7.61
C SER A 236 8.41 -10.16 8.01
N PHE A 237 7.22 -10.73 8.18
CA PHE A 237 5.98 -9.96 8.37
C PHE A 237 6.02 -9.08 9.62
N LEU A 238 6.52 -9.59 10.75
CA LEU A 238 6.63 -8.80 11.99
C LEU A 238 7.52 -7.57 11.78
N LEU A 239 8.66 -7.78 11.11
CA LEU A 239 9.61 -6.73 10.79
C LEU A 239 9.01 -5.71 9.80
N ALA A 240 8.30 -6.21 8.80
CA ALA A 240 7.58 -5.38 7.83
C ALA A 240 6.51 -4.51 8.51
N GLY A 241 5.75 -5.06 9.47
CA GLY A 241 4.76 -4.30 10.24
C GLY A 241 5.37 -3.12 10.98
N PHE A 242 6.50 -3.31 11.62
CA PHE A 242 7.26 -2.23 12.25
C PHE A 242 7.72 -1.19 11.21
N GLY A 243 8.36 -1.63 10.12
CA GLY A 243 8.88 -0.75 9.08
C GLY A 243 7.80 0.10 8.39
N ILE A 244 6.65 -0.51 8.06
CA ILE A 244 5.51 0.16 7.42
C ILE A 244 4.93 1.23 8.36
N SER A 245 4.74 0.91 9.63
CA SER A 245 4.22 1.86 10.62
C SER A 245 5.15 3.05 10.81
N CYS A 246 6.46 2.81 10.96
CA CYS A 246 7.44 3.89 11.10
C CYS A 246 7.50 4.76 9.82
N SER A 247 7.41 4.15 8.63
CA SER A 247 7.37 4.90 7.37
C SER A 247 6.18 5.85 7.29
N SER A 248 5.00 5.42 7.74
CA SER A 248 3.80 6.27 7.79
C SER A 248 3.96 7.43 8.78
N ILE A 249 4.61 7.18 9.91
CA ILE A 249 4.90 8.20 10.90
C ILE A 249 5.90 9.23 10.35
N PHE A 250 6.94 8.79 9.64
CA PHE A 250 7.88 9.71 9.00
C PHE A 250 7.19 10.62 7.97
N GLN A 251 6.25 10.07 7.21
CA GLN A 251 5.43 10.85 6.29
C GLN A 251 4.54 11.86 7.02
N ALA A 252 3.88 11.44 8.10
CA ALA A 252 3.03 12.31 8.92
C ALA A 252 3.79 13.47 9.57
N LEU A 253 5.08 13.28 9.88
CA LEU A 253 5.98 14.29 10.42
C LEU A 253 6.70 15.12 9.33
N GLY A 254 6.29 15.01 8.06
CA GLY A 254 6.88 15.73 6.93
C GLY A 254 8.27 15.24 6.51
N LYS A 255 8.69 14.04 6.94
CA LYS A 255 9.99 13.43 6.62
C LYS A 255 9.87 12.26 5.64
N ALA A 256 9.05 12.43 4.61
CA ALA A 256 8.80 11.41 3.59
C ALA A 256 10.07 10.89 2.89
N VAL A 257 11.11 11.71 2.79
CA VAL A 257 12.42 11.33 2.22
C VAL A 257 13.04 10.16 3.00
N TYR A 258 12.89 10.09 4.33
CA TYR A 258 13.42 8.96 5.10
C TYR A 258 12.71 7.66 4.75
N SER A 259 11.39 7.70 4.60
CA SER A 259 10.60 6.54 4.13
C SER A 259 11.04 6.09 2.72
N MET A 260 11.27 7.05 1.83
CA MET A 260 11.78 6.77 0.48
C MET A 260 13.15 6.10 0.52
N CYS A 261 14.11 6.63 1.28
CA CYS A 261 15.45 6.05 1.41
C CYS A 261 15.39 4.62 1.95
N ILE A 262 14.57 4.35 2.98
CA ILE A 262 14.38 3.01 3.53
C ILE A 262 13.78 2.07 2.48
N SER A 263 12.78 2.54 1.71
CA SER A 263 12.13 1.73 0.68
C SER A 263 13.09 1.38 -0.47
N ILE A 264 13.91 2.34 -0.92
CA ILE A 264 14.97 2.11 -1.91
C ILE A 264 15.98 1.09 -1.38
N ALA A 265 16.52 1.33 -0.20
CA ALA A 265 17.52 0.45 0.41
C ALA A 265 16.96 -0.99 0.53
N ARG A 266 15.76 -1.14 1.08
CA ARG A 266 15.12 -2.44 1.29
C ARG A 266 14.89 -3.20 -0.01
N GLN A 267 14.23 -2.58 -0.98
CA GLN A 267 13.70 -3.30 -2.14
C GLN A 267 14.70 -3.39 -3.29
N LEU A 268 15.48 -2.34 -3.55
CA LEU A 268 16.39 -2.30 -4.69
C LEU A 268 17.83 -2.64 -4.31
N VAL A 269 18.33 -2.10 -3.18
CA VAL A 269 19.75 -2.25 -2.80
C VAL A 269 20.02 -3.57 -2.08
N ILE A 270 19.02 -4.09 -1.33
CA ILE A 270 19.22 -5.30 -0.51
C ILE A 270 18.47 -6.48 -1.09
N LEU A 271 17.15 -6.37 -1.29
CA LEU A 271 16.33 -7.52 -1.68
C LEU A 271 16.72 -8.06 -3.06
N LEU A 272 16.80 -7.22 -4.08
CA LEU A 272 17.13 -7.71 -5.43
C LEU A 272 18.54 -8.26 -5.55
N PRO A 273 19.62 -7.62 -5.02
CA PRO A 273 20.95 -8.21 -5.04
C PRO A 273 21.05 -9.49 -4.19
N ALA A 274 20.42 -9.53 -3.01
CA ALA A 274 20.38 -10.75 -2.20
C ALA A 274 19.67 -11.90 -2.92
N ALA A 275 18.51 -11.63 -3.55
CA ALA A 275 17.81 -12.63 -4.34
C ALA A 275 18.65 -13.12 -5.53
N TYR A 276 19.35 -12.22 -6.21
CA TYR A 276 20.23 -12.58 -7.32
C TYR A 276 21.41 -13.45 -6.87
N LEU A 277 22.07 -13.08 -5.78
CA LEU A 277 23.20 -13.86 -5.22
C LEU A 277 22.72 -15.23 -4.75
N LEU A 278 21.60 -15.30 -4.04
CA LEU A 278 21.04 -16.57 -3.57
C LEU A 278 20.55 -17.44 -4.75
N ALA A 279 20.14 -16.84 -5.86
CA ALA A 279 19.75 -17.56 -7.06
C ALA A 279 20.92 -18.30 -7.72
N GLN A 280 22.17 -17.82 -7.56
CA GLN A 280 23.35 -18.49 -8.10
C GLN A 280 23.59 -19.88 -7.50
N SER A 281 23.02 -20.16 -6.33
CA SER A 281 23.08 -21.49 -5.72
C SER A 281 22.30 -22.58 -6.46
N GLY A 282 21.48 -22.20 -7.44
CA GLY A 282 20.59 -23.12 -8.16
C GLY A 282 19.37 -23.61 -7.36
N ASN A 283 19.19 -23.17 -6.11
CA ASN A 283 18.08 -23.57 -5.25
C ASN A 283 17.09 -22.43 -5.05
N VAL A 284 15.89 -22.55 -5.63
CA VAL A 284 14.83 -21.55 -5.54
C VAL A 284 14.41 -21.26 -4.08
N ASN A 285 14.49 -22.23 -3.18
CA ASN A 285 14.12 -22.05 -1.78
C ASN A 285 15.05 -21.06 -1.05
N LEU A 286 16.31 -20.97 -1.47
CA LEU A 286 17.22 -19.98 -0.91
C LEU A 286 16.87 -18.56 -1.34
N VAL A 287 16.33 -18.37 -2.53
CA VAL A 287 15.92 -17.05 -3.05
C VAL A 287 14.89 -16.38 -2.13
N TRP A 288 14.01 -17.15 -1.51
CA TRP A 288 12.99 -16.63 -0.59
C TRP A 288 13.56 -15.98 0.66
N TRP A 289 14.77 -16.38 1.07
CA TRP A 289 15.47 -15.75 2.21
C TRP A 289 15.87 -14.30 1.96
N ALA A 290 15.90 -13.85 0.72
CA ALA A 290 16.15 -12.45 0.39
C ALA A 290 15.14 -11.50 1.09
N PHE A 291 13.88 -11.93 1.31
CA PHE A 291 12.86 -11.13 1.98
C PHE A 291 13.19 -10.92 3.48
N PRO A 292 13.41 -11.97 4.30
CA PRO A 292 13.83 -11.78 5.69
C PRO A 292 15.11 -10.97 5.82
N ILE A 293 16.10 -11.19 4.97
CA ILE A 293 17.38 -10.46 4.98
C ILE A 293 17.13 -8.97 4.73
N ALA A 294 16.35 -8.64 3.71
CA ALA A 294 16.03 -7.25 3.38
C ALA A 294 15.26 -6.54 4.50
N GLU A 295 14.32 -7.24 5.15
CA GLU A 295 13.56 -6.65 6.26
C GLU A 295 14.41 -6.45 7.52
N LEU A 296 15.33 -7.35 7.83
CA LEU A 296 16.26 -7.18 8.97
C LEU A 296 17.10 -5.91 8.82
N VAL A 297 17.70 -5.69 7.63
CA VAL A 297 18.48 -4.48 7.37
C VAL A 297 17.58 -3.22 7.35
N SER A 298 16.38 -3.35 6.79
CA SER A 298 15.39 -2.27 6.77
C SER A 298 15.00 -1.83 8.18
N VAL A 299 14.80 -2.76 9.10
CA VAL A 299 14.49 -2.47 10.52
C VAL A 299 15.63 -1.70 11.17
N GLY A 300 16.90 -2.08 10.91
CA GLY A 300 18.06 -1.35 11.40
C GLY A 300 18.08 0.10 10.92
N ALA A 301 17.87 0.33 9.62
CA ALA A 301 17.78 1.68 9.06
C ALA A 301 16.57 2.46 9.62
N THR A 302 15.42 1.81 9.75
CA THR A 302 14.21 2.40 10.31
C THR A 302 14.42 2.82 11.76
N ALA A 303 15.03 1.97 12.59
CA ALA A 303 15.35 2.27 13.98
C ALA A 303 16.32 3.47 14.09
N PHE A 304 17.33 3.51 13.24
CA PHE A 304 18.27 4.65 13.17
C PHE A 304 17.54 5.97 12.86
N PHE A 305 16.71 6.00 11.82
CA PHE A 305 15.94 7.21 11.49
C PHE A 305 14.91 7.56 12.55
N LEU A 306 14.28 6.57 13.19
CA LEU A 306 13.33 6.80 14.29
C LEU A 306 14.02 7.45 15.49
N MET A 307 15.21 6.98 15.87
CA MET A 307 16.01 7.60 16.93
C MET A 307 16.40 9.04 16.56
N LYS A 308 16.79 9.28 15.32
CA LYS A 308 17.12 10.63 14.82
C LYS A 308 15.91 11.56 14.90
N ILE A 309 14.72 11.12 14.46
CA ILE A 309 13.48 11.89 14.53
C ILE A 309 13.07 12.13 15.98
N ASN A 310 13.17 11.13 16.83
CA ASN A 310 12.84 11.26 18.24
C ASN A 310 13.70 12.35 18.92
N ARG A 311 15.00 12.37 18.64
CA ARG A 311 15.93 13.38 19.19
C ARG A 311 15.75 14.78 18.60
N SER A 312 15.49 14.88 17.28
CA SER A 312 15.47 16.17 16.58
C SER A 312 14.09 16.83 16.52
N ILE A 313 13.02 16.05 16.59
CA ILE A 313 11.65 16.53 16.41
C ILE A 313 10.81 16.23 17.64
N VAL A 314 10.62 14.96 18.01
CA VAL A 314 9.68 14.57 19.06
C VAL A 314 10.11 15.08 20.43
N SER A 315 11.40 15.08 20.74
CA SER A 315 11.92 15.62 22.02
C SER A 315 11.71 17.12 22.17
N ARG A 316 11.62 17.85 21.06
CA ARG A 316 11.47 19.32 21.02
C ARG A 316 10.02 19.78 20.89
N ILE A 317 9.06 18.86 20.83
CA ILE A 317 7.63 19.20 20.82
C ILE A 317 7.28 19.84 22.17
N GLY A 318 6.72 21.05 22.11
CA GLY A 318 6.28 21.79 23.30
C GLY A 318 7.38 22.59 24.01
N GLN A 319 8.60 22.67 23.43
CA GLN A 319 9.63 23.63 23.80
C GLN A 319 9.53 24.85 22.87
#